data_353ae378bb00c84024348292bf0482b2
#
_entry.id   353ae378bb00c84024348292bf0482b2
#
_cell.length_a   1.000
_cell.length_b   1.000
_cell.length_c   1.000
_cell.angle_alpha   90.00
_cell.angle_beta   90.00
_cell.angle_gamma   90.00
#
_symmetry.space_group_name_H-M   'P 1'
#
loop_
_entity.id
_entity.type
_entity.pdbx_description
1 polymer ?
#
loop_
_entity_poly.entity_id
_entity_poly.type
_entity_poly.pdbx_seq_one_letter_code
_entity_poly.pdbx_strand_id
1 'polypeptide(L)'
;GAKYDGNFSLTLEEAQRAKHEFIAQSLNIKKGSKVLDMACGWGPFSSYLKEIGASSIGLTLSQGQADACNKNGLTVFVKDCRYVKPGDYGLFDAITCIGGLEHFCSVEEWNEGRQEIIYRDFFETVSNLLLPGGRFYMQTMTFSKNMIPYEDFDINAKKGSAPQVCALMMKEFPGSWLPYGPEMVIRNAEPHFKLISQSSGRLDYIETIGQWRKRFRKFHLKKYLLYLSLIPKYFTDEDFRHLLAIFRISPNRVCFEKEIMDHYRLVFEKR
;
A
#
# COMPACT_ATOMS: atom_id res chain seq x y z
N GLY A 1 -0.69 -5.32 -3.22
CA GLY A 1 -0.52 -6.57 -3.99
C GLY A 1 -1.71 -7.52 -3.83
N ALA A 2 -1.89 -8.41 -4.78
CA ALA A 2 -2.84 -9.52 -4.70
C ALA A 2 -2.26 -10.66 -3.83
N LYS A 3 -3.01 -11.73 -3.59
CA LYS A 3 -2.54 -12.90 -2.84
C LYS A 3 -2.62 -14.14 -3.73
N TYR A 4 -1.49 -14.53 -4.29
CA TYR A 4 -1.33 -15.73 -5.10
C TYR A 4 -0.93 -16.96 -4.27
N ASP A 5 -0.20 -16.73 -3.19
CA ASP A 5 0.24 -17.76 -2.24
C ASP A 5 0.98 -18.93 -2.93
N GLY A 6 1.82 -18.57 -3.90
CA GLY A 6 2.55 -19.53 -4.74
C GLY A 6 1.76 -20.10 -5.93
N ASN A 7 0.45 -19.89 -6.01
CA ASN A 7 -0.37 -20.33 -7.14
C ASN A 7 -0.48 -19.21 -8.21
N PHE A 8 0.56 -19.06 -9.02
CA PHE A 8 0.61 -18.05 -10.08
C PHE A 8 -0.24 -18.36 -11.32
N SER A 9 -1.04 -19.43 -11.29
CA SER A 9 -2.05 -19.70 -12.33
C SER A 9 -3.34 -18.92 -12.13
N LEU A 10 -3.55 -18.35 -10.93
CA LEU A 10 -4.70 -17.51 -10.64
C LEU A 10 -4.70 -16.24 -11.51
N THR A 11 -5.88 -15.83 -11.92
CA THR A 11 -6.08 -14.48 -12.48
C THR A 11 -5.84 -13.41 -11.42
N LEU A 12 -5.62 -12.17 -11.84
CA LEU A 12 -5.46 -11.07 -10.90
C LEU A 12 -6.71 -10.88 -10.03
N GLU A 13 -7.90 -11.06 -10.61
CA GLU A 13 -9.18 -10.95 -9.91
C GLU A 13 -9.34 -12.01 -8.83
N GLU A 14 -9.03 -13.27 -9.15
CA GLU A 14 -9.05 -14.37 -8.18
C GLU A 14 -8.04 -14.15 -7.05
N ALA A 15 -6.82 -13.73 -7.37
CA ALA A 15 -5.81 -13.42 -6.39
C ALA A 15 -6.14 -12.19 -5.52
N GLN A 16 -6.87 -11.20 -6.05
CA GLN A 16 -7.40 -10.07 -5.27
C GLN A 16 -8.53 -10.55 -4.33
N ARG A 17 -9.43 -11.41 -4.82
CA ARG A 17 -10.48 -11.98 -3.98
C ARG A 17 -9.89 -12.84 -2.86
N ALA A 18 -8.92 -13.70 -3.15
CA ALA A 18 -8.20 -14.50 -2.15
C ALA A 18 -7.53 -13.60 -1.06
N LYS A 19 -7.02 -12.43 -1.44
CA LYS A 19 -6.53 -11.43 -0.48
C LYS A 19 -7.66 -10.94 0.44
N HIS A 20 -8.81 -10.57 -0.12
CA HIS A 20 -9.93 -10.06 0.68
C HIS A 20 -10.48 -11.12 1.64
N GLU A 21 -10.60 -12.36 1.18
CA GLU A 21 -11.01 -13.51 1.99
C GLU A 21 -10.01 -13.77 3.14
N PHE A 22 -8.71 -13.76 2.83
CA PHE A 22 -7.66 -13.89 3.85
C PHE A 22 -7.74 -12.78 4.91
N ILE A 23 -7.95 -11.53 4.51
CA ILE A 23 -8.08 -10.41 5.44
C ILE A 23 -9.31 -10.61 6.34
N ALA A 24 -10.47 -10.91 5.76
CA ALA A 24 -11.69 -11.08 6.51
C ALA A 24 -11.60 -12.24 7.52
N GLN A 25 -11.02 -13.37 7.12
CA GLN A 25 -10.75 -14.52 8.00
C GLN A 25 -9.79 -14.17 9.13
N SER A 26 -8.65 -13.54 8.81
CA SER A 26 -7.62 -13.15 9.78
C SER A 26 -8.15 -12.19 10.84
N LEU A 27 -9.09 -11.33 10.48
CA LEU A 27 -9.71 -10.33 11.34
C LEU A 27 -11.02 -10.83 12.00
N ASN A 28 -11.41 -12.09 11.80
CA ASN A 28 -12.67 -12.64 12.28
C ASN A 28 -13.91 -11.83 11.84
N ILE A 29 -13.86 -11.21 10.66
CA ILE A 29 -14.97 -10.41 10.14
C ILE A 29 -16.10 -11.35 9.71
N LYS A 30 -17.31 -11.02 10.14
CA LYS A 30 -18.54 -11.76 9.84
C LYS A 30 -19.69 -10.80 9.51
N LYS A 31 -20.82 -11.33 9.11
CA LYS A 31 -22.04 -10.53 8.91
C LYS A 31 -22.34 -9.68 10.15
N GLY A 32 -22.54 -8.39 9.93
CA GLY A 32 -22.80 -7.41 10.99
C GLY A 32 -21.56 -6.77 11.59
N SER A 33 -20.33 -7.25 11.31
CA SER A 33 -19.10 -6.59 11.76
C SER A 33 -19.01 -5.18 11.21
N LYS A 34 -18.44 -4.26 12.00
CA LYS A 34 -18.14 -2.87 11.63
C LYS A 34 -16.63 -2.71 11.41
N VAL A 35 -16.23 -2.36 10.21
CA VAL A 35 -14.82 -2.33 9.79
C VAL A 35 -14.41 -0.91 9.36
N LEU A 36 -13.20 -0.49 9.74
CA LEU A 36 -12.57 0.72 9.20
C LEU A 36 -11.47 0.33 8.21
N ASP A 37 -11.57 0.80 6.97
CA ASP A 37 -10.52 0.68 5.95
C ASP A 37 -9.77 2.02 5.83
N MET A 38 -8.61 2.12 6.49
CA MET A 38 -7.86 3.37 6.67
C MET A 38 -7.17 3.88 5.40
N ALA A 39 -7.07 3.04 4.37
CA ALA A 39 -6.48 3.38 3.07
C ALA A 39 -7.26 2.70 1.95
N CYS A 40 -8.57 2.98 1.87
CA CYS A 40 -9.51 2.22 1.07
C CYS A 40 -9.30 2.33 -0.45
N GLY A 41 -8.63 3.38 -0.92
CA GLY A 41 -8.42 3.64 -2.34
C GLY A 41 -9.76 3.69 -3.11
N TRP A 42 -9.91 2.86 -4.14
CA TRP A 42 -11.14 2.72 -4.93
C TRP A 42 -12.19 1.80 -4.28
N GLY A 43 -12.02 1.40 -3.02
CA GLY A 43 -12.98 0.65 -2.22
C GLY A 43 -13.16 -0.84 -2.54
N PRO A 44 -12.19 -1.57 -3.10
CA PRO A 44 -12.39 -2.97 -3.46
C PRO A 44 -12.63 -3.87 -2.23
N PHE A 45 -11.96 -3.59 -1.11
CA PHE A 45 -12.19 -4.34 0.13
C PHE A 45 -13.54 -3.97 0.77
N SER A 46 -13.90 -2.69 0.78
CA SER A 46 -15.22 -2.25 1.25
C SER A 46 -16.36 -2.86 0.44
N SER A 47 -16.19 -3.04 -0.89
CA SER A 47 -17.15 -3.75 -1.74
C SER A 47 -17.29 -5.21 -1.34
N TYR A 48 -16.19 -5.89 -1.08
CA TYR A 48 -16.17 -7.26 -0.59
C TYR A 48 -16.85 -7.40 0.79
N LEU A 49 -16.58 -6.47 1.71
CA LEU A 49 -17.21 -6.45 3.03
C LEU A 49 -18.74 -6.33 2.92
N LYS A 50 -19.21 -5.44 2.05
CA LYS A 50 -20.64 -5.30 1.75
C LYS A 50 -21.26 -6.60 1.22
N GLU A 51 -20.56 -7.33 0.34
CA GLU A 51 -20.97 -8.62 -0.20
C GLU A 51 -21.19 -9.67 0.89
N ILE A 52 -20.30 -9.74 1.89
CA ILE A 52 -20.42 -10.68 3.02
C ILE A 52 -21.31 -10.19 4.17
N GLY A 53 -21.95 -9.03 4.01
CA GLY A 53 -22.89 -8.47 4.98
C GLY A 53 -22.24 -7.77 6.17
N ALA A 54 -20.97 -7.38 6.07
CA ALA A 54 -20.31 -6.49 7.01
C ALA A 54 -20.51 -5.02 6.59
N SER A 55 -20.46 -4.10 7.54
CA SER A 55 -20.46 -2.66 7.28
C SER A 55 -19.02 -2.12 7.28
N SER A 56 -18.73 -1.14 6.43
CA SER A 56 -17.42 -0.50 6.43
C SER A 56 -17.50 1.01 6.27
N ILE A 57 -16.52 1.69 6.88
CA ILE A 57 -16.17 3.07 6.59
C ILE A 57 -14.78 3.03 5.94
N GLY A 58 -14.66 3.67 4.77
CA GLY A 58 -13.38 3.82 4.08
C GLY A 58 -12.84 5.24 4.24
N LEU A 59 -11.51 5.37 4.36
CA LEU A 59 -10.81 6.64 4.36
C LEU A 59 -9.85 6.72 3.19
N THR A 60 -9.77 7.90 2.58
CA THR A 60 -8.84 8.20 1.49
C THR A 60 -8.47 9.68 1.51
N LEU A 61 -7.33 10.04 0.92
CA LEU A 61 -6.94 11.44 0.70
C LEU A 61 -7.42 11.99 -0.65
N SER A 62 -8.03 11.15 -1.50
CA SER A 62 -8.46 11.51 -2.84
C SER A 62 -9.97 11.74 -2.91
N GLN A 63 -10.38 12.97 -3.23
CA GLN A 63 -11.79 13.31 -3.46
C GLN A 63 -12.40 12.45 -4.58
N GLY A 64 -11.66 12.24 -5.69
CA GLY A 64 -12.15 11.42 -6.81
C GLY A 64 -12.39 9.95 -6.44
N GLN A 65 -11.56 9.39 -5.53
CA GLN A 65 -11.79 8.03 -5.01
C GLN A 65 -13.02 7.99 -4.11
N ALA A 66 -13.16 8.96 -3.20
CA ALA A 66 -14.32 9.05 -2.32
C ALA A 66 -15.64 9.18 -3.12
N ASP A 67 -15.67 10.08 -4.10
CA ASP A 67 -16.85 10.29 -4.96
C ASP A 67 -17.24 9.01 -5.72
N ALA A 68 -16.26 8.33 -6.30
CA ALA A 68 -16.48 7.08 -7.03
C ALA A 68 -17.01 5.96 -6.10
N CYS A 69 -16.43 5.83 -4.90
CA CYS A 69 -16.87 4.86 -3.90
C CYS A 69 -18.30 5.15 -3.43
N ASN A 70 -18.60 6.40 -3.07
CA ASN A 70 -19.92 6.81 -2.61
C ASN A 70 -20.99 6.64 -3.70
N LYS A 71 -20.66 6.94 -4.97
CA LYS A 71 -21.54 6.66 -6.11
C LYS A 71 -21.88 5.17 -6.26
N ASN A 72 -20.97 4.28 -5.85
CA ASN A 72 -21.17 2.83 -5.84
C ASN A 72 -21.81 2.30 -4.53
N GLY A 73 -22.32 3.21 -3.69
CA GLY A 73 -23.03 2.85 -2.46
C GLY A 73 -22.11 2.30 -1.36
N LEU A 74 -20.85 2.73 -1.34
CA LEU A 74 -19.92 2.56 -0.23
C LEU A 74 -19.92 3.83 0.63
N THR A 75 -19.49 3.73 1.87
CA THR A 75 -19.34 4.89 2.79
C THR A 75 -17.88 5.26 2.90
N VAL A 76 -17.45 6.30 2.20
CA VAL A 76 -16.04 6.73 2.14
C VAL A 76 -15.92 8.23 2.40
N PHE A 77 -14.96 8.61 3.25
CA PHE A 77 -14.66 10.00 3.60
C PHE A 77 -13.25 10.39 3.17
N VAL A 78 -13.09 11.65 2.78
CA VAL A 78 -11.77 12.25 2.55
C VAL A 78 -11.22 12.69 3.91
N LYS A 79 -10.33 11.87 4.46
CA LYS A 79 -9.72 12.13 5.78
C LYS A 79 -8.38 11.40 5.89
N ASP A 80 -7.40 12.08 6.47
CA ASP A 80 -6.14 11.44 6.85
C ASP A 80 -6.39 10.52 8.05
N CYS A 81 -6.12 9.24 7.85
CA CYS A 81 -6.38 8.21 8.85
C CYS A 81 -5.53 8.35 10.12
N ARG A 82 -4.40 9.07 10.06
CA ARG A 82 -3.55 9.33 11.21
C ARG A 82 -4.21 10.21 12.29
N TYR A 83 -5.24 10.98 11.91
CA TYR A 83 -5.92 11.96 12.78
C TYR A 83 -7.37 11.60 13.07
N VAL A 84 -7.77 10.35 12.90
CA VAL A 84 -9.12 9.87 13.23
C VAL A 84 -9.23 9.65 14.74
N LYS A 85 -10.36 10.07 15.30
CA LYS A 85 -10.67 9.91 16.72
C LYS A 85 -11.92 9.04 16.91
N PRO A 86 -12.06 8.36 18.05
CA PRO A 86 -13.28 7.56 18.35
C PRO A 86 -14.59 8.34 18.18
N GLY A 87 -14.58 9.65 18.47
CA GLY A 87 -15.74 10.53 18.30
C GLY A 87 -16.16 10.77 16.85
N ASP A 88 -15.30 10.51 15.86
CA ASP A 88 -15.62 10.75 14.45
C ASP A 88 -16.60 9.69 13.90
N TYR A 89 -16.35 8.41 14.20
CA TYR A 89 -17.09 7.29 13.60
C TYR A 89 -17.44 6.18 14.61
N GLY A 90 -17.10 6.34 15.90
CA GLY A 90 -17.23 5.30 16.93
C GLY A 90 -16.13 4.24 16.84
N LEU A 91 -16.33 3.12 17.53
CA LEU A 91 -15.39 2.00 17.56
C LEU A 91 -15.70 0.95 16.50
N PHE A 92 -14.69 0.12 16.18
CA PHE A 92 -14.74 -0.90 15.15
C PHE A 92 -14.36 -2.28 15.69
N ASP A 93 -14.95 -3.33 15.12
CA ASP A 93 -14.58 -4.72 15.37
C ASP A 93 -13.21 -5.06 14.76
N ALA A 94 -12.94 -4.48 13.60
CA ALA A 94 -11.69 -4.69 12.87
C ALA A 94 -11.27 -3.42 12.10
N ILE A 95 -9.96 -3.26 11.90
CA ILE A 95 -9.37 -2.16 11.12
C ILE A 95 -8.41 -2.74 10.10
N THR A 96 -8.34 -2.12 8.91
CA THR A 96 -7.35 -2.43 7.87
C THR A 96 -6.58 -1.18 7.44
N CYS A 97 -5.29 -1.35 7.14
CA CYS A 97 -4.48 -0.35 6.44
C CYS A 97 -3.66 -1.06 5.35
N ILE A 98 -4.07 -0.88 4.09
CA ILE A 98 -3.49 -1.57 2.95
C ILE A 98 -2.78 -0.58 2.05
N GLY A 99 -1.43 -0.53 2.14
CA GLY A 99 -0.62 0.39 1.34
C GLY A 99 -0.78 1.85 1.78
N GLY A 100 -0.90 2.09 3.08
CA GLY A 100 -0.99 3.43 3.67
C GLY A 100 0.27 3.84 4.42
N LEU A 101 0.88 2.92 5.19
CA LEU A 101 2.04 3.21 6.03
C LEU A 101 3.22 3.76 5.23
N GLU A 102 3.35 3.37 3.98
CA GLU A 102 4.40 3.80 3.05
C GLU A 102 4.49 5.32 2.88
N HIS A 103 3.40 6.03 3.15
CA HIS A 103 3.26 7.48 2.95
C HIS A 103 3.26 8.27 4.26
N PHE A 104 3.52 7.64 5.41
CA PHE A 104 3.40 8.32 6.70
C PHE A 104 4.67 9.04 7.12
N CYS A 105 5.83 8.58 6.67
CA CYS A 105 7.12 9.18 6.97
C CYS A 105 7.76 9.74 5.70
N SER A 106 8.16 10.99 5.72
CA SER A 106 8.96 11.60 4.66
C SER A 106 10.46 11.33 4.87
N VAL A 107 11.26 11.62 3.84
CA VAL A 107 12.74 11.54 3.95
C VAL A 107 13.25 12.54 4.99
N GLU A 108 12.67 13.73 5.05
CA GLU A 108 13.03 14.76 6.02
C GLU A 108 12.75 14.29 7.44
N GLU A 109 11.56 13.73 7.68
CA GLU A 109 11.16 13.20 8.98
C GLU A 109 12.02 12.01 9.42
N TRP A 110 12.41 11.16 8.46
CA TRP A 110 13.36 10.08 8.72
C TRP A 110 14.74 10.62 9.11
N ASN A 111 15.28 11.60 8.38
CA ASN A 111 16.55 12.26 8.70
C ASN A 111 16.55 12.93 10.08
N GLU A 112 15.38 13.43 10.52
CA GLU A 112 15.17 13.99 11.86
C GLU A 112 14.97 12.91 12.95
N GLY A 113 15.01 11.62 12.60
CA GLY A 113 14.81 10.50 13.53
C GLY A 113 13.37 10.33 14.01
N ARG A 114 12.38 10.89 13.33
CA ARG A 114 10.96 10.89 13.75
C ARG A 114 10.16 9.69 13.28
N GLN A 115 10.71 8.82 12.42
CA GLN A 115 9.97 7.72 11.78
C GLN A 115 9.29 6.80 12.81
N GLU A 116 9.99 6.37 13.86
CA GLU A 116 9.40 5.47 14.86
C GLU A 116 8.33 6.16 15.72
N ILE A 117 8.46 7.46 15.97
CA ILE A 117 7.44 8.23 16.70
C ILE A 117 6.15 8.26 15.87
N ILE A 118 6.25 8.57 14.58
CA ILE A 118 5.11 8.60 13.64
C ILE A 118 4.39 7.24 13.61
N TYR A 119 5.13 6.15 13.61
CA TYR A 119 4.52 4.82 13.61
C TYR A 119 3.86 4.48 14.94
N ARG A 120 4.46 4.82 16.08
CA ARG A 120 3.84 4.63 17.41
C ARG A 120 2.53 5.40 17.55
N ASP A 121 2.53 6.67 17.17
CA ASP A 121 1.33 7.51 17.21
C ASP A 121 0.20 6.94 16.32
N PHE A 122 0.57 6.39 15.16
CA PHE A 122 -0.37 5.71 14.30
C PHE A 122 -0.96 4.45 14.95
N PHE A 123 -0.13 3.59 15.55
CA PHE A 123 -0.62 2.38 16.23
C PHE A 123 -1.46 2.70 17.46
N GLU A 124 -1.14 3.76 18.20
CA GLU A 124 -1.99 4.27 19.27
C GLU A 124 -3.35 4.71 18.74
N THR A 125 -3.37 5.47 17.65
CA THR A 125 -4.62 5.86 16.97
C THR A 125 -5.46 4.64 16.59
N VAL A 126 -4.86 3.64 15.96
CA VAL A 126 -5.56 2.40 15.58
C VAL A 126 -6.12 1.67 16.79
N SER A 127 -5.32 1.57 17.86
CA SER A 127 -5.75 0.93 19.12
C SER A 127 -6.96 1.64 19.73
N ASN A 128 -6.95 2.96 19.76
CA ASN A 128 -8.04 3.77 20.32
C ASN A 128 -9.35 3.65 19.52
N LEU A 129 -9.29 3.21 18.25
CA LEU A 129 -10.46 3.02 17.38
C LEU A 129 -10.99 1.58 17.41
N LEU A 130 -10.27 0.62 17.97
CA LEU A 130 -10.68 -0.78 18.06
C LEU A 130 -11.41 -1.09 19.37
N LEU A 131 -12.43 -1.92 19.29
CA LEU A 131 -13.02 -2.59 20.43
C LEU A 131 -12.00 -3.49 21.14
N PRO A 132 -12.16 -3.79 22.44
CA PRO A 132 -11.32 -4.78 23.12
C PRO A 132 -11.31 -6.12 22.36
N GLY A 133 -10.12 -6.71 22.17
CA GLY A 133 -9.93 -7.94 21.40
C GLY A 133 -10.13 -7.79 19.88
N GLY A 134 -10.39 -6.58 19.41
CA GLY A 134 -10.47 -6.28 17.97
C GLY A 134 -9.13 -6.48 17.28
N ARG A 135 -9.16 -6.76 15.97
CA ARG A 135 -7.96 -7.06 15.18
C ARG A 135 -7.65 -6.00 14.15
N PHE A 136 -6.37 -5.83 13.89
CA PHE A 136 -5.84 -4.92 12.89
C PHE A 136 -5.02 -5.68 11.83
N TYR A 137 -5.35 -5.46 10.56
CA TYR A 137 -4.57 -5.95 9.42
C TYR A 137 -3.80 -4.81 8.78
N MET A 138 -2.50 -5.01 8.64
CA MET A 138 -1.63 -4.13 7.89
C MET A 138 -1.00 -4.85 6.72
N GLN A 139 -1.00 -4.21 5.56
CA GLN A 139 -0.25 -4.65 4.39
C GLN A 139 0.61 -3.49 3.92
N THR A 140 1.93 -3.64 3.97
CA THR A 140 2.86 -2.56 3.71
C THR A 140 4.14 -3.03 3.02
N MET A 141 4.75 -2.13 2.28
CA MET A 141 6.11 -2.30 1.77
C MET A 141 7.11 -1.93 2.85
N THR A 142 8.26 -2.59 2.82
CA THR A 142 9.40 -2.30 3.68
C THR A 142 10.69 -2.28 2.87
N PHE A 143 11.69 -1.58 3.32
CA PHE A 143 13.06 -1.83 2.86
C PHE A 143 13.49 -3.22 3.31
N SER A 144 14.41 -3.82 2.57
CA SER A 144 14.88 -5.18 2.80
C SER A 144 16.40 -5.25 2.79
N LYS A 145 16.95 -6.45 2.92
CA LYS A 145 18.38 -6.71 3.18
C LYS A 145 19.37 -6.10 2.18
N ASN A 146 18.92 -5.82 0.95
CA ASN A 146 19.76 -5.25 -0.11
C ASN A 146 19.49 -3.75 -0.35
N MET A 147 18.80 -3.10 0.60
CA MET A 147 18.64 -1.65 0.55
C MET A 147 20.00 -0.98 0.70
N ILE A 148 20.24 0.04 -0.13
CA ILE A 148 21.48 0.81 -0.14
C ILE A 148 21.30 2.12 0.64
N PRO A 149 22.39 2.77 1.10
CA PRO A 149 22.33 4.09 1.73
C PRO A 149 21.67 5.13 0.82
N TYR A 150 20.97 6.09 1.42
CA TYR A 150 20.26 7.14 0.66
C TYR A 150 21.19 8.00 -0.20
N GLU A 151 22.38 8.28 0.29
CA GLU A 151 23.45 9.03 -0.38
C GLU A 151 23.97 8.36 -1.67
N ASP A 152 23.76 7.05 -1.80
CA ASP A 152 24.17 6.28 -3.00
C ASP A 152 23.10 6.30 -4.12
N PHE A 153 21.96 6.97 -3.92
CA PHE A 153 20.92 7.06 -4.94
C PHE A 153 21.38 7.94 -6.10
N ASP A 154 21.39 7.37 -7.30
CA ASP A 154 21.81 8.08 -8.50
C ASP A 154 20.92 7.71 -9.71
N ILE A 155 20.13 8.66 -10.16
CA ILE A 155 19.21 8.47 -11.30
C ILE A 155 19.95 8.19 -12.62
N ASN A 156 21.21 8.64 -12.73
CA ASN A 156 22.07 8.47 -13.89
C ASN A 156 22.95 7.21 -13.84
N ALA A 157 22.87 6.44 -12.75
CA ALA A 157 23.62 5.19 -12.62
C ALA A 157 23.23 4.16 -13.70
N LYS A 158 23.98 3.06 -13.76
CA LYS A 158 23.74 1.97 -14.72
C LYS A 158 22.28 1.51 -14.67
N LYS A 159 21.67 1.38 -15.85
CA LYS A 159 20.27 0.99 -16.00
C LYS A 159 19.93 -0.28 -15.24
N GLY A 160 18.92 -0.18 -14.35
CA GLY A 160 18.43 -1.26 -13.51
C GLY A 160 19.36 -1.63 -12.34
N SER A 161 20.41 -0.84 -12.06
CA SER A 161 21.20 -0.97 -10.84
C SER A 161 20.42 -0.51 -9.62
N ALA A 162 20.87 -0.90 -8.41
CA ALA A 162 20.22 -0.46 -7.16
C ALA A 162 20.20 1.08 -7.03
N PRO A 163 21.31 1.82 -7.27
CA PRO A 163 21.27 3.28 -7.22
C PRO A 163 20.20 3.90 -8.11
N GLN A 164 20.11 3.43 -9.38
CA GLN A 164 19.13 3.98 -10.31
C GLN A 164 17.68 3.66 -9.92
N VAL A 165 17.38 2.41 -9.56
CA VAL A 165 15.99 2.04 -9.25
C VAL A 165 15.52 2.69 -7.96
N CYS A 166 16.38 2.86 -6.96
CA CYS A 166 16.05 3.59 -5.74
C CYS A 166 15.77 5.08 -6.03
N ALA A 167 16.62 5.74 -6.82
CA ALA A 167 16.39 7.12 -7.23
C ALA A 167 15.08 7.30 -8.02
N LEU A 168 14.75 6.36 -8.91
CA LEU A 168 13.49 6.37 -9.65
C LEU A 168 12.28 6.13 -8.74
N MET A 169 12.41 5.27 -7.71
CA MET A 169 11.34 5.07 -6.71
C MET A 169 11.07 6.35 -5.93
N MET A 170 12.09 7.09 -5.51
CA MET A 170 11.92 8.40 -4.86
C MET A 170 11.22 9.41 -5.76
N LYS A 171 11.45 9.34 -7.06
CA LYS A 171 10.78 10.21 -8.04
C LYS A 171 9.32 9.79 -8.30
N GLU A 172 9.02 8.49 -8.24
CA GLU A 172 7.66 7.93 -8.37
C GLU A 172 6.80 8.21 -7.12
N PHE A 173 7.43 8.17 -5.93
CA PHE A 173 6.78 8.36 -4.62
C PHE A 173 7.51 9.44 -3.81
N PRO A 174 7.44 10.71 -4.24
CA PRO A 174 8.15 11.79 -3.56
C PRO A 174 7.66 11.93 -2.12
N GLY A 175 8.60 12.13 -1.21
CA GLY A 175 8.30 12.33 0.20
C GLY A 175 7.94 11.07 0.99
N SER A 176 8.09 9.86 0.41
CA SER A 176 7.80 8.60 1.13
C SER A 176 9.09 7.90 1.52
N TRP A 177 9.20 7.48 2.81
CA TRP A 177 10.30 6.66 3.32
C TRP A 177 9.77 5.42 4.03
N LEU A 178 10.18 4.23 3.56
CA LEU A 178 9.66 2.96 4.05
C LEU A 178 10.26 2.56 5.40
N PRO A 179 9.59 1.72 6.20
CA PRO A 179 10.20 1.09 7.38
C PRO A 179 11.27 0.09 6.96
N TYR A 180 12.30 -0.07 7.80
CA TYR A 180 13.37 -1.06 7.63
C TYR A 180 12.93 -2.42 8.19
N GLY A 181 12.40 -3.29 7.33
CA GLY A 181 11.89 -4.60 7.66
C GLY A 181 10.55 -4.59 8.42
N PRO A 182 9.92 -5.75 8.58
CA PRO A 182 8.69 -5.89 9.34
C PRO A 182 8.92 -5.72 10.84
N GLU A 183 10.13 -5.96 11.34
CA GLU A 183 10.51 -5.85 12.76
C GLU A 183 10.33 -4.43 13.28
N MET A 184 10.66 -3.42 12.47
CA MET A 184 10.42 -2.01 12.82
C MET A 184 8.93 -1.75 13.02
N VAL A 185 8.09 -2.24 12.12
CA VAL A 185 6.63 -2.10 12.20
C VAL A 185 6.08 -2.79 13.45
N ILE A 186 6.50 -4.04 13.68
CA ILE A 186 6.05 -4.88 14.82
C ILE A 186 6.44 -4.23 16.14
N ARG A 187 7.69 -3.81 16.30
CA ARG A 187 8.21 -3.17 17.53
C ARG A 187 7.41 -1.91 17.90
N ASN A 188 7.02 -1.10 16.89
CA ASN A 188 6.25 0.10 17.14
C ASN A 188 4.75 -0.18 17.41
N ALA A 189 4.25 -1.36 17.04
CA ALA A 189 2.90 -1.82 17.36
C ALA A 189 2.80 -2.46 18.77
N GLU A 190 3.89 -3.07 19.29
CA GLU A 190 3.90 -3.86 20.53
C GLU A 190 3.26 -3.21 21.75
N PRO A 191 3.37 -1.88 22.01
CA PRO A 191 2.73 -1.28 23.18
C PRO A 191 1.22 -1.48 23.21
N HIS A 192 0.57 -1.58 22.06
CA HIS A 192 -0.88 -1.65 21.92
C HIS A 192 -1.38 -2.99 21.37
N PHE A 193 -0.51 -3.75 20.73
CA PHE A 193 -0.90 -4.93 19.95
C PHE A 193 0.00 -6.14 20.23
N LYS A 194 -0.61 -7.32 20.06
CA LYS A 194 0.09 -8.59 19.95
C LYS A 194 0.10 -8.99 18.46
N LEU A 195 1.26 -9.33 17.92
CA LEU A 195 1.35 -9.91 16.58
C LEU A 195 0.74 -11.32 16.61
N ILE A 196 -0.19 -11.58 15.69
CA ILE A 196 -0.85 -12.89 15.51
C ILE A 196 -0.19 -13.65 14.36
N SER A 197 0.07 -12.99 13.24
CA SER A 197 0.76 -13.59 12.11
C SER A 197 1.46 -12.56 11.24
N GLN A 198 2.52 -13.02 10.56
CA GLN A 198 3.18 -12.26 9.50
C GLN A 198 3.47 -13.17 8.31
N SER A 199 3.46 -12.61 7.12
CA SER A 199 3.91 -13.28 5.90
C SER A 199 4.46 -12.29 4.89
N SER A 200 5.53 -12.70 4.19
CA SER A 200 6.00 -11.95 3.02
C SER A 200 5.07 -12.18 1.83
N GLY A 201 4.72 -11.12 1.15
CA GLY A 201 3.99 -11.13 -0.12
C GLY A 201 4.84 -10.65 -1.29
N ARG A 202 6.18 -10.71 -1.18
CA ARG A 202 7.10 -10.20 -2.19
C ARG A 202 6.87 -10.80 -3.57
N LEU A 203 6.81 -12.13 -3.66
CA LEU A 203 6.57 -12.83 -4.92
C LEU A 203 5.18 -12.55 -5.49
N ASP A 204 4.18 -12.48 -4.63
CA ASP A 204 2.82 -12.10 -4.99
C ASP A 204 2.77 -10.67 -5.58
N TYR A 205 3.59 -9.76 -5.02
CA TYR A 205 3.62 -8.38 -5.49
C TYR A 205 4.34 -8.26 -6.84
N ILE A 206 5.44 -9.01 -7.05
CA ILE A 206 6.13 -9.13 -8.35
C ILE A 206 5.14 -9.63 -9.42
N GLU A 207 4.35 -10.66 -9.12
CA GLU A 207 3.34 -11.16 -10.07
C GLU A 207 2.22 -10.13 -10.29
N THR A 208 1.73 -9.47 -9.24
CA THR A 208 0.73 -8.40 -9.35
C THR A 208 1.19 -7.32 -10.34
N ILE A 209 2.42 -6.81 -10.18
CA ILE A 209 3.01 -5.81 -11.09
C ILE A 209 3.11 -6.37 -12.51
N GLY A 210 3.51 -7.65 -12.64
CA GLY A 210 3.55 -8.36 -13.92
C GLY A 210 2.21 -8.37 -14.64
N GLN A 211 1.12 -8.67 -13.93
CA GLN A 211 -0.24 -8.67 -14.45
C GLN A 211 -0.71 -7.26 -14.85
N TRP A 212 -0.41 -6.24 -14.04
CA TRP A 212 -0.70 -4.85 -14.40
C TRP A 212 0.01 -4.44 -15.69
N ARG A 213 1.30 -4.80 -15.83
CA ARG A 213 2.06 -4.52 -17.05
C ARG A 213 1.49 -5.24 -18.28
N LYS A 214 1.09 -6.51 -18.16
CA LYS A 214 0.43 -7.26 -19.23
C LYS A 214 -0.85 -6.53 -19.68
N ARG A 215 -1.69 -6.08 -18.73
CA ARG A 215 -2.93 -5.34 -19.02
C ARG A 215 -2.64 -3.97 -19.65
N PHE A 216 -1.67 -3.23 -19.12
CA PHE A 216 -1.28 -1.94 -19.67
C PHE A 216 -0.75 -2.04 -21.10
N ARG A 217 -0.09 -3.15 -21.47
CA ARG A 217 0.42 -3.40 -22.82
C ARG A 217 -0.65 -3.78 -23.84
N LYS A 218 -1.86 -4.15 -23.43
CA LYS A 218 -2.95 -4.45 -24.37
C LYS A 218 -3.18 -3.26 -25.30
N PHE A 219 -3.43 -3.58 -26.58
CA PHE A 219 -3.70 -2.54 -27.58
C PHE A 219 -4.93 -1.73 -27.22
N HIS A 220 -4.80 -0.41 -27.28
CA HIS A 220 -5.91 0.52 -27.09
C HIS A 220 -5.64 1.79 -27.91
N LEU A 221 -6.42 2.04 -28.96
CA LEU A 221 -6.18 3.12 -29.92
C LEU A 221 -6.01 4.49 -29.25
N LYS A 222 -6.90 4.85 -28.32
CA LYS A 222 -6.80 6.14 -27.58
C LYS A 222 -5.49 6.31 -26.84
N LYS A 223 -4.92 5.21 -26.29
CA LYS A 223 -3.62 5.23 -25.62
C LYS A 223 -2.49 5.57 -26.60
N TYR A 224 -2.50 5.00 -27.79
CA TYR A 224 -1.49 5.30 -28.81
C TYR A 224 -1.61 6.70 -29.36
N LEU A 225 -2.83 7.22 -29.55
CA LEU A 225 -3.05 8.62 -29.92
C LEU A 225 -2.50 9.58 -28.84
N LEU A 226 -2.72 9.23 -27.55
CA LEU A 226 -2.10 9.99 -26.45
C LEU A 226 -0.58 9.93 -26.50
N TYR A 227 0.04 8.76 -26.78
CA TYR A 227 1.49 8.67 -26.90
C TYR A 227 2.04 9.55 -28.02
N LEU A 228 1.36 9.60 -29.16
CA LEU A 228 1.75 10.50 -30.27
C LEU A 228 1.71 11.98 -29.84
N SER A 229 0.68 12.39 -29.09
CA SER A 229 0.57 13.76 -28.58
C SER A 229 1.66 14.14 -27.56
N LEU A 230 2.27 13.15 -26.92
CA LEU A 230 3.32 13.34 -25.91
C LEU A 230 4.75 13.36 -26.51
N ILE A 231 4.91 13.09 -27.83
CA ILE A 231 6.22 13.08 -28.49
C ILE A 231 6.97 14.41 -28.32
N PRO A 232 6.37 15.60 -28.53
CA PRO A 232 7.07 16.86 -28.32
C PRO A 232 7.61 16.99 -26.89
N LYS A 233 6.81 16.62 -25.89
CA LYS A 233 7.19 16.68 -24.49
C LYS A 233 8.40 15.79 -24.16
N TYR A 234 8.57 14.67 -24.84
CA TYR A 234 9.74 13.81 -24.67
C TYR A 234 11.07 14.53 -24.99
N PHE A 235 11.07 15.44 -25.98
CA PHE A 235 12.27 16.16 -26.35
C PHE A 235 12.54 17.42 -25.52
N THR A 236 11.52 18.01 -24.93
CA THR A 236 11.58 19.29 -24.23
C THR A 236 11.61 19.19 -22.70
N ASP A 237 11.21 18.05 -22.12
CA ASP A 237 11.00 17.89 -20.69
C ASP A 237 11.80 16.70 -20.14
N GLU A 238 12.81 16.98 -19.33
CA GLU A 238 13.66 15.95 -18.73
C GLU A 238 12.92 15.12 -17.68
N ASP A 239 12.08 15.75 -16.88
CA ASP A 239 11.26 15.06 -15.89
C ASP A 239 10.29 14.07 -16.55
N PHE A 240 9.75 14.45 -17.71
CA PHE A 240 8.92 13.54 -18.49
C PHE A 240 9.71 12.33 -19.02
N ARG A 241 10.97 12.50 -19.42
CA ARG A 241 11.86 11.37 -19.80
C ARG A 241 12.07 10.42 -18.62
N HIS A 242 12.28 10.96 -17.42
CA HIS A 242 12.41 10.13 -16.20
C HIS A 242 11.13 9.38 -15.87
N LEU A 243 9.97 10.03 -15.99
CA LEU A 243 8.66 9.35 -15.82
C LEU A 243 8.49 8.20 -16.81
N LEU A 244 8.87 8.39 -18.07
CA LEU A 244 8.87 7.30 -19.06
C LEU A 244 9.85 6.18 -18.70
N ALA A 245 10.99 6.50 -18.09
CA ALA A 245 11.94 5.50 -17.60
C ALA A 245 11.30 4.62 -16.51
N ILE A 246 10.45 5.17 -15.61
CA ILE A 246 9.69 4.42 -14.61
C ILE A 246 8.84 3.35 -15.27
N PHE A 247 8.04 3.69 -16.29
CA PHE A 247 7.24 2.71 -17.03
C PHE A 247 8.08 1.65 -17.76
N ARG A 248 9.24 2.03 -18.25
CA ARG A 248 10.12 1.18 -19.04
C ARG A 248 10.94 0.23 -18.18
N ILE A 249 11.51 0.71 -17.07
CA ILE A 249 12.36 -0.04 -16.14
C ILE A 249 11.49 -0.83 -15.17
N SER A 250 10.37 -0.24 -14.73
CA SER A 250 9.52 -0.75 -13.64
C SER A 250 10.32 -0.86 -12.34
N PRO A 251 10.86 0.25 -11.82
CA PRO A 251 11.78 0.25 -10.67
C PRO A 251 11.17 -0.45 -9.46
N ASN A 252 9.88 -0.27 -9.21
CA ASN A 252 9.15 -0.96 -8.15
C ASN A 252 9.33 -2.49 -8.25
N ARG A 253 9.05 -3.09 -9.42
CA ARG A 253 9.25 -4.53 -9.62
C ARG A 253 10.71 -4.94 -9.41
N VAL A 254 11.67 -4.17 -9.97
CA VAL A 254 13.10 -4.47 -9.84
C VAL A 254 13.56 -4.41 -8.38
N CYS A 255 13.03 -3.47 -7.57
CA CYS A 255 13.33 -3.41 -6.15
C CYS A 255 12.90 -4.68 -5.40
N PHE A 256 11.73 -5.25 -5.74
CA PHE A 256 11.29 -6.53 -5.18
C PHE A 256 12.10 -7.71 -5.70
N GLU A 257 12.43 -7.77 -6.99
CA GLU A 257 13.26 -8.82 -7.58
C GLU A 257 14.67 -8.86 -6.99
N LYS A 258 15.25 -7.68 -6.70
CA LYS A 258 16.58 -7.53 -6.10
C LYS A 258 16.58 -7.58 -4.56
N GLU A 259 15.44 -7.79 -3.93
CA GLU A 259 15.30 -7.77 -2.47
C GLU A 259 15.80 -6.45 -1.82
N ILE A 260 15.68 -5.33 -2.55
CA ILE A 260 15.84 -3.98 -2.01
C ILE A 260 14.61 -3.62 -1.17
N MET A 261 13.44 -4.10 -1.61
CA MET A 261 12.16 -3.97 -0.92
C MET A 261 11.51 -5.33 -0.72
N ASP A 262 10.71 -5.44 0.32
CA ASP A 262 9.79 -6.55 0.56
C ASP A 262 8.38 -6.01 0.82
N HIS A 263 7.43 -6.91 0.93
CA HIS A 263 6.04 -6.58 1.13
C HIS A 263 5.45 -7.53 2.17
N TYR A 264 4.95 -6.99 3.27
CA TYR A 264 4.47 -7.78 4.39
C TYR A 264 2.97 -7.64 4.62
N ARG A 265 2.38 -8.76 5.06
CA ARG A 265 1.05 -8.84 5.63
C ARG A 265 1.20 -9.15 7.10
N LEU A 266 0.67 -8.28 7.94
CA LEU A 266 0.77 -8.36 9.39
C LEU A 266 -0.63 -8.34 9.98
N VAL A 267 -0.90 -9.27 10.90
CA VAL A 267 -2.17 -9.35 11.65
C VAL A 267 -1.86 -9.12 13.10
N PHE A 268 -2.55 -8.19 13.70
CA PHE A 268 -2.42 -7.81 15.09
C PHE A 268 -3.74 -7.98 15.85
N GLU A 269 -3.66 -8.24 17.14
CA GLU A 269 -4.80 -8.24 18.06
C GLU A 269 -4.55 -7.20 19.15
N LYS A 270 -5.54 -6.37 19.44
CA LYS A 270 -5.47 -5.36 20.49
C LYS A 270 -5.28 -6.03 21.86
N ARG A 271 -4.33 -5.51 22.64
CA ARG A 271 -4.03 -5.94 24.02
C ARG A 271 -5.14 -5.53 25.00
#